data_b56f5a463495d169579316c835997e88
#
_entry.id   b56f5a463495d169579316c835997e88
#
_cell.length_a   1.000
_cell.length_b   1.000
_cell.length_c   1.000
_cell.angle_alpha   90.00
_cell.angle_beta   90.00
_cell.angle_gamma   90.00
#
_symmetry.space_group_name_H-M   'P 1'
#
loop_
_entity.id
_entity.type
_entity.pdbx_description
1 polymer ?
#
loop_
_entity_poly.entity_id
_entity_poly.type
_entity_poly.pdbx_seq_one_letter_code
_entity_poly.pdbx_strand_id
1 'polypeptide(L)'
;VYPGLVTMMGDGSHISLFGLPVYSTFYPYSIFTSIVIVYVMSFVERFVARHSHDSIRSITEPLFTIIIMLPLSLCLLAPLGAYIGFYFTESILWLYHTTGFVSIMLLAALIPFVIMTGMHSAFDPYLIQAFAKFGQEPIGGVVFFINNFNQGAAAAAVALHTKDMKMKSIAASSAITAIVGGVCEPAMYGVNLKLKTPMYGSIIGSAVGGAWIGINHVLIYAYPGNAALFGILTFVGPDKMNFINFIIGMILGMVVTFVSTFILLKRTTKA
;
A
#
# COMPACT_ATOMS: atom_id res chain seq x y z
N VAL A 1 4.50 19.27 -2.56
CA VAL A 1 5.91 19.70 -2.75
C VAL A 1 5.95 20.71 -3.90
N TYR A 2 6.65 21.84 -3.70
CA TYR A 2 6.77 22.87 -4.73
C TYR A 2 7.60 22.36 -5.93
N PRO A 3 7.08 22.38 -7.17
CA PRO A 3 7.75 21.76 -8.33
C PRO A 3 9.18 22.25 -8.56
N GLY A 4 9.45 23.56 -8.32
CA GLY A 4 10.78 24.14 -8.46
C GLY A 4 11.80 23.57 -7.46
N LEU A 5 11.38 23.14 -6.27
CA LEU A 5 12.28 22.49 -5.32
C LEU A 5 12.66 21.08 -5.80
N VAL A 6 11.70 20.37 -6.42
CA VAL A 6 11.94 19.03 -6.96
C VAL A 6 12.93 19.06 -8.12
N THR A 7 12.80 20.02 -9.03
CA THR A 7 13.75 20.19 -10.14
C THR A 7 15.14 20.56 -9.65
N MET A 8 15.26 21.51 -8.71
CA MET A 8 16.57 21.88 -8.11
C MET A 8 17.25 20.70 -7.42
N MET A 9 16.48 19.82 -6.77
CA MET A 9 17.02 18.62 -6.14
C MET A 9 17.43 17.55 -7.16
N GLY A 10 16.71 17.44 -8.28
CA GLY A 10 17.02 16.52 -9.37
C GLY A 10 18.34 16.82 -10.08
N ASP A 11 18.73 18.10 -10.12
CA ASP A 11 19.97 18.56 -10.76
C ASP A 11 21.23 18.34 -9.89
N GLY A 12 21.12 17.69 -8.75
CA GLY A 12 22.26 17.42 -7.85
C GLY A 12 22.81 18.64 -7.15
N SER A 13 22.11 19.77 -7.18
CA SER A 13 22.53 21.00 -6.51
C SER A 13 22.40 20.86 -4.99
N HIS A 14 23.45 21.27 -4.26
CA HIS A 14 23.41 21.37 -2.80
C HIS A 14 22.53 22.56 -2.39
N ILE A 15 21.30 22.27 -2.01
CA ILE A 15 20.37 23.30 -1.53
C ILE A 15 20.60 23.50 -0.04
N SER A 16 20.72 24.75 0.37
CA SER A 16 20.77 25.12 1.80
C SER A 16 19.64 26.11 2.14
N LEU A 17 19.02 25.93 3.28
CA LEU A 17 18.02 26.83 3.83
C LEU A 17 18.61 27.49 5.08
N PHE A 18 18.84 28.81 5.04
CA PHE A 18 19.51 29.56 6.11
C PHE A 18 20.87 28.99 6.55
N GLY A 19 21.63 28.39 5.61
CA GLY A 19 22.91 27.73 5.91
C GLY A 19 22.81 26.29 6.38
N LEU A 20 21.59 25.76 6.60
CA LEU A 20 21.36 24.36 6.91
C LEU A 20 21.18 23.55 5.64
N PRO A 21 21.82 22.38 5.51
CA PRO A 21 21.70 21.56 4.31
C PRO A 21 20.27 20.98 4.21
N VAL A 22 19.67 21.10 3.02
CA VAL A 22 18.40 20.45 2.72
C VAL A 22 18.69 19.06 2.17
N TYR A 23 18.12 18.05 2.77
CA TYR A 23 18.32 16.66 2.36
C TYR A 23 17.61 16.39 1.03
N SER A 24 18.38 15.96 0.02
CA SER A 24 17.83 15.59 -1.29
C SER A 24 17.23 14.19 -1.21
N THR A 25 15.90 14.09 -1.25
CA THR A 25 15.15 12.83 -1.28
C THR A 25 13.92 12.95 -2.18
N PHE A 26 13.36 11.83 -2.58
CA PHE A 26 12.17 11.80 -3.41
C PHE A 26 10.90 12.00 -2.56
N TYR A 27 10.59 13.24 -2.26
CA TYR A 27 9.50 13.65 -1.36
C TYR A 27 8.09 13.17 -1.74
N PRO A 28 7.70 13.03 -3.03
CA PRO A 28 6.33 12.67 -3.39
C PRO A 28 5.81 11.37 -2.77
N TYR A 29 6.70 10.44 -2.43
CA TYR A 29 6.32 9.13 -1.85
C TYR A 29 6.84 8.94 -0.41
N SER A 30 7.14 10.02 0.29
CA SER A 30 7.71 9.95 1.64
C SER A 30 6.63 9.95 2.73
N ILE A 31 5.88 8.85 2.86
CA ILE A 31 4.79 8.71 3.84
C ILE A 31 5.31 8.78 5.27
N PHE A 32 6.38 8.06 5.59
CA PHE A 32 6.99 8.11 6.92
C PHE A 32 7.40 9.53 7.30
N THR A 33 8.00 10.26 6.35
CA THR A 33 8.34 11.67 6.51
C THR A 33 7.11 12.51 6.84
N SER A 34 6.01 12.32 6.09
CA SER A 34 4.76 13.07 6.31
C SER A 34 4.16 12.80 7.68
N ILE A 35 4.14 11.54 8.13
CA ILE A 35 3.65 11.17 9.47
C ILE A 35 4.47 11.85 10.57
N VAL A 36 5.81 11.79 10.47
CA VAL A 36 6.71 12.41 11.44
C VAL A 36 6.53 13.93 11.45
N ILE A 37 6.44 14.56 10.27
CA ILE A 37 6.22 16.00 10.14
C ILE A 37 4.90 16.42 10.80
N VAL A 38 3.78 15.75 10.49
CA VAL A 38 2.46 16.09 11.05
C VAL A 38 2.44 15.87 12.57
N TYR A 39 3.07 14.81 13.04
CA TYR A 39 3.19 14.55 14.48
C TYR A 39 3.93 15.68 15.20
N VAL A 40 5.10 16.08 14.70
CA VAL A 40 5.89 17.18 15.28
C VAL A 40 5.14 18.51 15.13
N MET A 41 4.50 18.75 13.97
CA MET A 41 3.71 19.95 13.72
C MET A 41 2.62 20.14 14.77
N SER A 42 1.97 19.06 15.22
CA SER A 42 0.95 19.13 16.26
C SER A 42 1.45 19.69 17.63
N PHE A 43 2.74 19.52 17.92
CA PHE A 43 3.36 20.11 19.11
C PHE A 43 3.72 21.58 18.89
N VAL A 44 4.30 21.89 17.73
CA VAL A 44 4.67 23.26 17.36
C VAL A 44 3.41 24.15 17.32
N GLU A 45 2.36 23.69 16.66
CA GLU A 45 1.08 24.39 16.56
C GLU A 45 0.49 24.68 17.95
N ARG A 46 0.43 23.68 18.84
CA ARG A 46 -0.02 23.87 20.22
C ARG A 46 0.85 24.84 21.02
N PHE A 47 2.16 24.81 20.79
CA PHE A 47 3.08 25.74 21.43
C PHE A 47 2.84 27.18 20.97
N VAL A 48 2.76 27.40 19.65
CA VAL A 48 2.47 28.72 19.06
C VAL A 48 1.10 29.23 19.50
N ALA A 49 0.08 28.37 19.47
CA ALA A 49 -1.27 28.73 19.88
C ALA A 49 -1.35 29.23 21.34
N ARG A 50 -0.57 28.61 22.25
CA ARG A 50 -0.52 29.03 23.67
C ARG A 50 0.17 30.39 23.90
N HIS A 51 1.07 30.78 23.00
CA HIS A 51 1.83 32.03 23.09
C HIS A 51 1.27 33.15 22.22
N SER A 52 0.24 32.87 21.40
CA SER A 52 -0.42 33.85 20.55
C SER A 52 -1.55 34.55 21.30
N HIS A 53 -1.63 35.87 21.13
CA HIS A 53 -2.74 36.65 21.68
C HIS A 53 -4.04 36.34 20.92
N ASP A 54 -5.15 36.18 21.64
CA ASP A 54 -6.43 35.73 21.06
C ASP A 54 -6.91 36.58 19.87
N SER A 55 -6.69 37.88 19.91
CA SER A 55 -7.15 38.82 18.84
C SER A 55 -6.46 38.61 17.47
N ILE A 56 -5.26 38.02 17.45
CA ILE A 56 -4.45 37.84 16.23
C ILE A 56 -4.06 36.39 16.00
N ARG A 57 -4.57 35.48 16.83
CA ARG A 57 -4.21 34.05 16.82
C ARG A 57 -4.46 33.38 15.46
N SER A 58 -5.53 33.75 14.78
CA SER A 58 -5.85 33.22 13.45
C SER A 58 -4.78 33.50 12.38
N ILE A 59 -3.93 34.50 12.60
CA ILE A 59 -2.84 34.85 11.69
C ILE A 59 -1.50 34.35 12.24
N THR A 60 -1.25 34.55 13.55
CA THR A 60 0.04 34.24 14.19
C THR A 60 0.27 32.73 14.29
N GLU A 61 -0.75 31.97 14.58
CA GLU A 61 -0.66 30.50 14.73
C GLU A 61 -0.18 29.83 13.44
N PRO A 62 -0.84 29.96 12.26
CA PRO A 62 -0.35 29.35 11.03
C PRO A 62 0.97 29.92 10.57
N LEU A 63 1.19 31.25 10.71
CA LEU A 63 2.40 31.91 10.24
C LEU A 63 3.65 31.39 10.99
N PHE A 64 3.65 31.43 12.32
CA PHE A 64 4.80 30.94 13.09
C PHE A 64 4.97 29.44 13.02
N THR A 65 3.87 28.67 12.93
CA THR A 65 3.94 27.23 12.70
C THR A 65 4.68 26.92 11.39
N ILE A 66 4.35 27.59 10.30
CA ILE A 66 5.03 27.39 9.01
C ILE A 66 6.50 27.83 9.11
N ILE A 67 6.81 29.01 9.69
CA ILE A 67 8.18 29.51 9.82
C ILE A 67 9.06 28.52 10.58
N ILE A 68 8.55 27.90 11.64
CA ILE A 68 9.31 26.93 12.44
C ILE A 68 9.38 25.59 11.72
N MET A 69 8.24 25.11 11.17
CA MET A 69 8.16 23.79 10.57
C MET A 69 8.88 23.66 9.24
N LEU A 70 9.02 24.74 8.46
CA LEU A 70 9.68 24.68 7.15
C LEU A 70 11.14 24.23 7.26
N PRO A 71 12.03 24.91 8.03
CA PRO A 71 13.40 24.45 8.20
C PRO A 71 13.48 23.12 8.95
N LEU A 72 12.66 22.92 9.98
CA LEU A 72 12.63 21.69 10.75
C LEU A 72 12.27 20.49 9.88
N SER A 73 11.26 20.62 9.02
CA SER A 73 10.83 19.56 8.11
C SER A 73 11.88 19.21 7.07
N LEU A 74 12.48 20.20 6.42
CA LEU A 74 13.42 19.97 5.31
C LEU A 74 14.80 19.52 5.80
N CYS A 75 15.29 20.08 6.92
CA CYS A 75 16.65 19.82 7.36
C CYS A 75 16.78 18.66 8.36
N LEU A 76 15.72 18.36 9.14
CA LEU A 76 15.78 17.34 10.19
C LEU A 76 14.78 16.19 9.99
N LEU A 77 13.49 16.51 9.81
CA LEU A 77 12.44 15.48 9.77
C LEU A 77 12.41 14.71 8.46
N ALA A 78 12.80 15.34 7.35
CA ALA A 78 12.88 14.66 6.06
C ALA A 78 13.98 13.58 6.03
N PRO A 79 15.22 13.84 6.46
CA PRO A 79 16.22 12.79 6.64
C PRO A 79 15.75 11.66 7.55
N LEU A 80 15.16 12.01 8.71
CA LEU A 80 14.68 11.02 9.67
C LEU A 80 13.62 10.09 9.05
N GLY A 81 12.64 10.67 8.36
CA GLY A 81 11.62 9.88 7.64
C GLY A 81 12.20 9.02 6.52
N ALA A 82 13.21 9.53 5.80
CA ALA A 82 13.91 8.78 4.76
C ALA A 82 14.69 7.58 5.33
N TYR A 83 15.36 7.74 6.48
CA TYR A 83 16.02 6.63 7.19
C TYR A 83 15.02 5.56 7.63
N ILE A 84 13.87 5.95 8.20
CA ILE A 84 12.82 5.01 8.56
C ILE A 84 12.35 4.22 7.34
N GLY A 85 12.09 4.90 6.21
CA GLY A 85 11.72 4.26 4.95
C GLY A 85 12.79 3.31 4.41
N PHE A 86 14.06 3.70 4.50
CA PHE A 86 15.18 2.85 4.10
C PHE A 86 15.24 1.55 4.92
N TYR A 87 15.23 1.62 6.24
CA TYR A 87 15.26 0.43 7.09
C TYR A 87 14.01 -0.45 6.93
N PHE A 88 12.86 0.16 6.67
CA PHE A 88 11.65 -0.60 6.34
C PHE A 88 11.84 -1.41 5.05
N THR A 89 12.37 -0.78 3.99
CA THR A 89 12.68 -1.45 2.71
C THR A 89 13.69 -2.59 2.90
N GLU A 90 14.79 -2.34 3.59
CA GLU A 90 15.82 -3.35 3.88
C GLU A 90 15.26 -4.52 4.70
N SER A 91 14.34 -4.26 5.63
CA SER A 91 13.68 -5.31 6.42
C SER A 91 12.82 -6.24 5.55
N ILE A 92 12.10 -5.68 4.55
CA ILE A 92 11.31 -6.46 3.59
C ILE A 92 12.21 -7.32 2.72
N LEU A 93 13.30 -6.74 2.19
CA LEU A 93 14.28 -7.46 1.37
C LEU A 93 14.97 -8.55 2.16
N TRP A 94 15.40 -8.27 3.39
CA TRP A 94 16.00 -9.25 4.27
C TRP A 94 15.04 -10.42 4.54
N LEU A 95 13.78 -10.14 4.84
CA LEU A 95 12.76 -11.16 5.05
C LEU A 95 12.59 -12.05 3.81
N TYR A 96 12.53 -11.44 2.62
CA TYR A 96 12.42 -12.16 1.36
C TYR A 96 13.64 -13.05 1.10
N HIS A 97 14.86 -12.53 1.29
CA HIS A 97 16.08 -13.30 1.07
C HIS A 97 16.28 -14.43 2.08
N THR A 98 15.77 -14.27 3.31
CA THR A 98 15.94 -15.26 4.38
C THR A 98 14.89 -16.37 4.31
N THR A 99 13.64 -16.04 4.04
CA THR A 99 12.50 -16.98 4.11
C THR A 99 11.95 -17.37 2.74
N GLY A 100 12.40 -16.74 1.67
CA GLY A 100 11.99 -17.04 0.28
C GLY A 100 10.47 -16.91 0.08
N PHE A 101 9.84 -17.96 -0.45
CA PHE A 101 8.41 -17.96 -0.76
C PHE A 101 7.50 -17.73 0.45
N VAL A 102 7.97 -18.10 1.66
CA VAL A 102 7.20 -17.92 2.90
C VAL A 102 6.93 -16.44 3.18
N SER A 103 7.90 -15.57 2.86
CA SER A 103 7.70 -14.11 3.01
C SER A 103 6.58 -13.60 2.11
N ILE A 104 6.54 -14.04 0.85
CA ILE A 104 5.48 -13.63 -0.09
C ILE A 104 4.12 -14.14 0.38
N MET A 105 4.06 -15.40 0.83
CA MET A 105 2.85 -16.00 1.41
C MET A 105 2.33 -15.19 2.60
N LEU A 106 3.20 -14.86 3.55
CA LEU A 106 2.82 -14.12 4.76
C LEU A 106 2.46 -12.67 4.43
N LEU A 107 3.22 -11.99 3.57
CA LEU A 107 2.91 -10.64 3.14
C LEU A 107 1.56 -10.58 2.41
N ALA A 108 1.29 -11.51 1.49
CA ALA A 108 0.01 -11.60 0.81
C ALA A 108 -1.16 -11.83 1.76
N ALA A 109 -0.97 -12.62 2.81
CA ALA A 109 -1.98 -12.86 3.85
C ALA A 109 -2.22 -11.62 4.73
N LEU A 110 -1.17 -10.84 5.01
CA LEU A 110 -1.21 -9.71 5.95
C LEU A 110 -1.47 -8.36 5.28
N ILE A 111 -1.27 -8.24 3.97
CA ILE A 111 -1.41 -6.98 3.24
C ILE A 111 -2.79 -6.31 3.41
N PRO A 112 -3.93 -7.03 3.55
CA PRO A 112 -5.20 -6.39 3.85
C PRO A 112 -5.15 -5.51 5.10
N PHE A 113 -4.45 -5.94 6.15
CA PHE A 113 -4.29 -5.16 7.38
C PHE A 113 -3.43 -3.90 7.17
N VAL A 114 -2.39 -4.01 6.33
CA VAL A 114 -1.55 -2.88 5.95
C VAL A 114 -2.35 -1.85 5.15
N ILE A 115 -3.22 -2.31 4.23
CA ILE A 115 -4.11 -1.43 3.46
C ILE A 115 -5.13 -0.76 4.39
N MET A 116 -5.68 -1.49 5.37
CA MET A 116 -6.63 -0.95 6.35
C MET A 116 -6.06 0.21 7.17
N THR A 117 -4.77 0.21 7.45
CA THR A 117 -4.10 1.30 8.15
C THR A 117 -3.67 2.44 7.23
N GLY A 118 -3.87 2.31 5.91
CA GLY A 118 -3.36 3.26 4.90
C GLY A 118 -1.85 3.15 4.66
N MET A 119 -1.16 2.23 5.34
CA MET A 119 0.30 2.08 5.28
C MET A 119 0.81 1.35 4.03
N HIS A 120 -0.09 0.92 3.13
CA HIS A 120 0.30 0.23 1.89
C HIS A 120 1.20 1.09 1.00
N SER A 121 1.00 2.40 0.96
CA SER A 121 1.88 3.31 0.22
C SER A 121 3.29 3.43 0.84
N ALA A 122 3.53 2.88 2.03
CA ALA A 122 4.89 2.75 2.56
C ALA A 122 5.77 1.80 1.72
N PHE A 123 5.16 0.96 0.88
CA PHE A 123 5.87 0.13 -0.10
C PHE A 123 6.33 0.90 -1.34
N ASP A 124 5.76 2.08 -1.64
CA ASP A 124 6.11 2.85 -2.84
C ASP A 124 7.61 3.20 -2.94
N PRO A 125 8.29 3.66 -1.87
CA PRO A 125 9.74 3.89 -1.93
C PRO A 125 10.54 2.63 -2.28
N TYR A 126 10.12 1.47 -1.75
CA TYR A 126 10.72 0.18 -2.07
C TYR A 126 10.49 -0.17 -3.55
N LEU A 127 9.24 -0.09 -4.03
CA LEU A 127 8.88 -0.38 -5.41
C LEU A 127 9.69 0.47 -6.39
N ILE A 128 9.76 1.79 -6.16
CA ILE A 128 10.49 2.72 -7.02
C ILE A 128 11.99 2.38 -7.05
N GLN A 129 12.59 2.10 -5.90
CA GLN A 129 14.01 1.73 -5.82
C GLN A 129 14.29 0.38 -6.51
N ALA A 130 13.40 -0.61 -6.34
CA ALA A 130 13.52 -1.92 -6.98
C ALA A 130 13.48 -1.79 -8.51
N PHE A 131 12.51 -1.04 -9.05
CA PHE A 131 12.43 -0.79 -10.49
C PHE A 131 13.62 0.03 -11.02
N ALA A 132 14.05 1.05 -10.31
CA ALA A 132 15.20 1.87 -10.71
C ALA A 132 16.51 1.07 -10.73
N LYS A 133 16.69 0.15 -9.78
CA LYS A 133 17.94 -0.61 -9.62
C LYS A 133 17.95 -1.91 -10.43
N PHE A 134 16.83 -2.63 -10.47
CA PHE A 134 16.77 -3.99 -11.01
C PHE A 134 15.86 -4.11 -12.25
N GLY A 135 15.05 -3.09 -12.58
CA GLY A 135 14.07 -3.14 -13.66
C GLY A 135 12.89 -4.11 -13.40
N GLN A 136 12.85 -4.74 -12.23
CA GLN A 136 11.87 -5.75 -11.85
C GLN A 136 11.71 -5.82 -10.33
N GLU A 137 10.59 -6.42 -9.87
CA GLU A 137 10.28 -6.45 -8.46
C GLU A 137 9.52 -7.75 -8.09
N PRO A 138 9.93 -8.48 -7.03
CA PRO A 138 9.35 -9.78 -6.67
C PRO A 138 8.32 -9.76 -5.54
N ILE A 139 8.08 -8.63 -4.85
CA ILE A 139 7.39 -8.63 -3.54
C ILE A 139 6.13 -7.76 -3.55
N GLY A 140 6.30 -6.44 -3.55
CA GLY A 140 5.22 -5.51 -3.23
C GLY A 140 4.15 -5.48 -4.30
N GLY A 141 4.53 -5.25 -5.57
CA GLY A 141 3.60 -5.21 -6.69
C GLY A 141 2.82 -6.51 -6.81
N VAL A 142 3.52 -7.64 -6.72
CA VAL A 142 2.92 -8.99 -6.79
C VAL A 142 1.87 -9.21 -5.70
N VAL A 143 2.21 -8.85 -4.47
CA VAL A 143 1.33 -9.01 -3.30
C VAL A 143 0.07 -8.13 -3.41
N PHE A 144 0.19 -6.91 -3.92
CA PHE A 144 -0.97 -6.03 -4.15
C PHE A 144 -1.95 -6.59 -5.17
N PHE A 145 -1.45 -7.18 -6.27
CA PHE A 145 -2.31 -7.84 -7.25
C PHE A 145 -3.08 -8.99 -6.62
N ILE A 146 -2.39 -9.90 -5.93
CA ILE A 146 -3.02 -11.04 -5.25
C ILE A 146 -4.09 -10.57 -4.27
N ASN A 147 -3.81 -9.53 -3.47
CA ASN A 147 -4.80 -8.99 -2.55
C ASN A 147 -6.05 -8.47 -3.27
N ASN A 148 -5.89 -7.60 -4.27
CA ASN A 148 -7.03 -6.98 -4.95
C ASN A 148 -7.97 -8.00 -5.57
N PHE A 149 -7.40 -8.99 -6.27
CA PHE A 149 -8.19 -10.08 -6.86
C PHE A 149 -8.89 -10.92 -5.81
N ASN A 150 -8.23 -11.22 -4.69
CA ASN A 150 -8.83 -12.02 -3.62
C ASN A 150 -9.89 -11.25 -2.82
N GLN A 151 -9.71 -9.95 -2.57
CA GLN A 151 -10.77 -9.11 -1.98
C GLN A 151 -12.00 -9.09 -2.87
N GLY A 152 -11.81 -8.98 -4.19
CA GLY A 152 -12.89 -9.06 -5.17
C GLY A 152 -13.57 -10.43 -5.20
N ALA A 153 -12.81 -11.53 -5.15
CA ALA A 153 -13.34 -12.90 -5.12
C ALA A 153 -14.17 -13.18 -3.86
N ALA A 154 -13.72 -12.66 -2.70
CA ALA A 154 -14.46 -12.75 -1.46
C ALA A 154 -15.82 -12.01 -1.54
N ALA A 155 -15.79 -10.77 -2.07
CA ALA A 155 -17.01 -10.00 -2.29
C ALA A 155 -17.96 -10.68 -3.31
N ALA A 156 -17.43 -11.29 -4.37
CA ALA A 156 -18.22 -12.05 -5.34
C ALA A 156 -18.90 -13.25 -4.69
N ALA A 157 -18.23 -13.98 -3.79
CA ALA A 157 -18.83 -15.07 -3.03
C ALA A 157 -19.99 -14.58 -2.15
N VAL A 158 -19.86 -13.41 -1.51
CA VAL A 158 -20.95 -12.78 -0.75
C VAL A 158 -22.12 -12.43 -1.66
N ALA A 159 -21.85 -11.82 -2.84
CA ALA A 159 -22.90 -11.44 -3.78
C ALA A 159 -23.76 -12.63 -4.24
N LEU A 160 -23.12 -13.80 -4.41
CA LEU A 160 -23.83 -15.03 -4.80
C LEU A 160 -24.53 -15.74 -3.62
N HIS A 161 -24.06 -15.53 -2.39
CA HIS A 161 -24.61 -16.21 -1.20
C HIS A 161 -25.74 -15.43 -0.54
N THR A 162 -25.65 -14.11 -0.48
CA THR A 162 -26.60 -13.28 0.28
C THR A 162 -27.97 -13.18 -0.39
N LYS A 163 -29.02 -13.19 0.44
CA LYS A 163 -30.41 -12.95 0.02
C LYS A 163 -30.80 -11.46 0.14
N ASP A 164 -30.04 -10.67 0.87
CA ASP A 164 -30.26 -9.22 0.99
C ASP A 164 -29.86 -8.54 -0.31
N MET A 165 -30.82 -7.99 -1.02
CA MET A 165 -30.61 -7.34 -2.32
C MET A 165 -29.70 -6.13 -2.23
N LYS A 166 -29.73 -5.39 -1.11
CA LYS A 166 -28.85 -4.25 -0.89
C LYS A 166 -27.39 -4.70 -0.75
N MET A 167 -27.15 -5.69 0.11
CA MET A 167 -25.82 -6.26 0.29
C MET A 167 -25.32 -6.94 -1.01
N LYS A 168 -26.20 -7.62 -1.74
CA LYS A 168 -25.87 -8.24 -3.02
C LYS A 168 -25.37 -7.24 -4.05
N SER A 169 -26.05 -6.09 -4.18
CA SER A 169 -25.63 -5.01 -5.10
C SER A 169 -24.28 -4.42 -4.69
N ILE A 170 -24.10 -4.12 -3.41
CA ILE A 170 -22.84 -3.59 -2.89
C ILE A 170 -21.70 -4.58 -3.13
N ALA A 171 -21.91 -5.85 -2.83
CA ALA A 171 -20.88 -6.88 -2.96
C ALA A 171 -20.52 -7.13 -4.44
N ALA A 172 -21.49 -7.16 -5.34
CA ALA A 172 -21.25 -7.32 -6.79
C ALA A 172 -20.47 -6.14 -7.38
N SER A 173 -20.89 -4.89 -7.09
CA SER A 173 -20.18 -3.70 -7.57
C SER A 173 -18.77 -3.60 -7.01
N SER A 174 -18.61 -3.91 -5.72
CA SER A 174 -17.29 -3.90 -5.07
C SER A 174 -16.35 -4.97 -5.62
N ALA A 175 -16.86 -6.16 -5.98
CA ALA A 175 -16.08 -7.21 -6.61
C ALA A 175 -15.52 -6.74 -7.97
N ILE A 176 -16.37 -6.12 -8.79
CA ILE A 176 -15.96 -5.56 -10.09
C ILE A 176 -14.94 -4.44 -9.88
N THR A 177 -15.17 -3.54 -8.95
CA THR A 177 -14.24 -2.44 -8.64
C THR A 177 -12.86 -2.96 -8.21
N ALA A 178 -12.81 -4.01 -7.40
CA ALA A 178 -11.55 -4.60 -6.96
C ALA A 178 -10.81 -5.29 -8.12
N ILE A 179 -11.49 -6.12 -8.92
CA ILE A 179 -10.86 -6.94 -9.95
C ILE A 179 -10.53 -6.11 -11.19
N VAL A 180 -11.49 -5.33 -11.68
CA VAL A 180 -11.34 -4.59 -12.94
C VAL A 180 -10.73 -3.21 -12.70
N GLY A 181 -11.18 -2.52 -11.66
CA GLY A 181 -10.70 -1.17 -11.32
C GLY A 181 -9.43 -1.15 -10.48
N GLY A 182 -9.08 -2.25 -9.81
CA GLY A 182 -7.90 -2.36 -8.94
C GLY A 182 -8.01 -1.57 -7.64
N VAL A 183 -9.23 -1.26 -7.20
CA VAL A 183 -9.53 -0.55 -5.96
C VAL A 183 -10.26 -1.52 -5.02
N CYS A 184 -9.54 -2.07 -4.06
CA CYS A 184 -10.07 -3.13 -3.18
C CYS A 184 -10.83 -2.59 -1.97
N GLU A 185 -10.71 -1.31 -1.63
CA GLU A 185 -11.29 -0.70 -0.44
C GLU A 185 -12.81 -0.86 -0.35
N PRO A 186 -13.59 -0.69 -1.42
CA PRO A 186 -15.03 -0.92 -1.36
C PRO A 186 -15.39 -2.38 -1.02
N ALA A 187 -14.64 -3.36 -1.56
CA ALA A 187 -14.81 -4.77 -1.23
C ALA A 187 -14.37 -5.06 0.21
N MET A 188 -13.24 -4.52 0.61
CA MET A 188 -12.64 -4.74 1.92
C MET A 188 -13.48 -4.14 3.04
N TYR A 189 -13.80 -2.83 2.99
CA TYR A 189 -14.55 -2.16 4.06
C TYR A 189 -16.06 -2.35 3.95
N GLY A 190 -16.62 -2.28 2.73
CA GLY A 190 -18.06 -2.36 2.50
C GLY A 190 -18.65 -3.77 2.70
N VAL A 191 -17.83 -4.80 2.47
CA VAL A 191 -18.29 -6.20 2.46
C VAL A 191 -17.46 -7.08 3.39
N ASN A 192 -16.16 -7.27 3.09
CA ASN A 192 -15.37 -8.35 3.68
C ASN A 192 -15.11 -8.13 5.17
N LEU A 193 -14.71 -6.94 5.57
CA LEU A 193 -14.49 -6.58 6.97
C LEU A 193 -15.79 -6.48 7.75
N LYS A 194 -16.83 -5.91 7.13
CA LYS A 194 -18.15 -5.77 7.75
C LYS A 194 -18.77 -7.12 8.12
N LEU A 195 -18.62 -8.12 7.26
CA LEU A 195 -19.13 -9.48 7.49
C LEU A 195 -18.11 -10.38 8.18
N LYS A 196 -16.85 -9.94 8.34
CA LYS A 196 -15.71 -10.67 8.93
C LYS A 196 -15.33 -11.96 8.20
N THR A 197 -16.28 -12.85 7.99
CA THR A 197 -16.11 -14.16 7.35
C THR A 197 -15.43 -14.09 5.97
N PRO A 198 -15.83 -13.18 5.03
CA PRO A 198 -15.17 -13.06 3.74
C PRO A 198 -13.72 -12.57 3.86
N MET A 199 -13.41 -11.79 4.90
CA MET A 199 -12.05 -11.35 5.17
C MET A 199 -11.12 -12.53 5.47
N TYR A 200 -11.55 -13.48 6.29
CA TYR A 200 -10.78 -14.71 6.53
C TYR A 200 -10.60 -15.53 5.25
N GLY A 201 -11.63 -15.60 4.40
CA GLY A 201 -11.52 -16.26 3.11
C GLY A 201 -10.46 -15.60 2.21
N SER A 202 -10.44 -14.27 2.13
CA SER A 202 -9.44 -13.54 1.33
C SER A 202 -8.02 -13.71 1.87
N ILE A 203 -7.82 -13.74 3.19
CA ILE A 203 -6.51 -14.00 3.82
C ILE A 203 -6.00 -15.39 3.45
N ILE A 204 -6.85 -16.42 3.56
CA ILE A 204 -6.47 -17.81 3.22
C ILE A 204 -6.10 -17.91 1.73
N GLY A 205 -6.92 -17.38 0.85
CA GLY A 205 -6.64 -17.41 -0.59
C GLY A 205 -5.42 -16.59 -0.99
N SER A 206 -5.19 -15.45 -0.33
CA SER A 206 -3.99 -14.63 -0.55
C SER A 206 -2.72 -15.36 -0.09
N ALA A 207 -2.78 -16.09 1.03
CA ALA A 207 -1.67 -16.94 1.47
C ALA A 207 -1.34 -18.02 0.42
N VAL A 208 -2.36 -18.71 -0.10
CA VAL A 208 -2.16 -19.79 -1.09
C VAL A 208 -1.66 -19.24 -2.43
N GLY A 209 -2.26 -18.17 -2.94
CA GLY A 209 -1.80 -17.50 -4.17
C GLY A 209 -0.38 -16.94 -4.01
N GLY A 210 -0.11 -16.30 -2.87
CA GLY A 210 1.22 -15.77 -2.54
C GLY A 210 2.28 -16.88 -2.42
N ALA A 211 1.93 -18.03 -1.84
CA ALA A 211 2.83 -19.18 -1.77
C ALA A 211 3.20 -19.70 -3.17
N TRP A 212 2.21 -19.87 -4.06
CA TRP A 212 2.47 -20.31 -5.44
C TRP A 212 3.39 -19.35 -6.18
N ILE A 213 3.10 -18.06 -6.07
CA ILE A 213 3.87 -16.99 -6.71
C ILE A 213 5.30 -16.94 -6.15
N GLY A 214 5.44 -17.06 -4.83
CA GLY A 214 6.75 -17.07 -4.18
C GLY A 214 7.61 -18.28 -4.56
N ILE A 215 7.02 -19.49 -4.64
CA ILE A 215 7.71 -20.72 -5.06
C ILE A 215 8.22 -20.62 -6.50
N ASN A 216 7.43 -19.98 -7.38
CA ASN A 216 7.78 -19.83 -8.80
C ASN A 216 8.55 -18.54 -9.08
N HIS A 217 8.97 -17.79 -8.07
CA HIS A 217 9.76 -16.55 -8.20
C HIS A 217 9.18 -15.57 -9.21
N VAL A 218 7.86 -15.35 -9.18
CA VAL A 218 7.16 -14.46 -10.11
C VAL A 218 7.60 -13.03 -9.88
N LEU A 219 7.90 -12.33 -10.97
CA LEU A 219 8.38 -10.96 -11.01
C LEU A 219 7.39 -10.05 -11.73
N ILE A 220 7.33 -8.81 -11.32
CA ILE A 220 6.68 -7.74 -12.07
C ILE A 220 7.75 -6.89 -12.76
N TYR A 221 7.55 -6.57 -14.04
CA TYR A 221 8.56 -5.91 -14.90
C TYR A 221 8.27 -4.44 -15.19
N ALA A 222 7.13 -3.92 -14.76
CA ALA A 222 6.81 -2.50 -14.87
C ALA A 222 6.06 -2.04 -13.62
N TYR A 223 6.25 -0.78 -13.23
CA TYR A 223 5.51 -0.20 -12.12
C TYR A 223 4.01 -0.20 -12.48
N PRO A 224 3.17 -0.92 -11.72
CA PRO A 224 1.75 -0.96 -12.00
C PRO A 224 1.13 0.36 -11.54
N GLY A 225 0.53 1.10 -12.46
CA GLY A 225 -0.26 2.28 -12.07
C GLY A 225 -1.44 1.91 -11.19
N ASN A 226 -1.95 0.68 -11.34
CA ASN A 226 -2.99 0.09 -10.51
C ASN A 226 -2.94 -1.45 -10.59
N ALA A 227 -3.18 -2.13 -9.47
CA ALA A 227 -3.25 -3.60 -9.38
C ALA A 227 -4.62 -4.11 -9.86
N ALA A 228 -4.93 -3.89 -11.14
CA ALA A 228 -6.19 -4.15 -11.81
C ALA A 228 -6.05 -5.20 -12.92
N LEU A 229 -7.17 -5.61 -13.50
CA LEU A 229 -7.20 -6.58 -14.60
C LEU A 229 -6.26 -6.20 -15.77
N PHE A 230 -6.23 -4.94 -16.17
CA PHE A 230 -5.33 -4.48 -17.22
C PHE A 230 -3.86 -4.38 -16.79
N GLY A 231 -3.63 -4.21 -15.48
CA GLY A 231 -2.29 -4.20 -14.90
C GLY A 231 -1.57 -5.55 -14.92
N ILE A 232 -2.27 -6.66 -15.16
CA ILE A 232 -1.65 -8.00 -15.25
C ILE A 232 -0.59 -8.10 -16.35
N LEU A 233 -0.67 -7.25 -17.38
CA LEU A 233 0.33 -7.19 -18.46
C LEU A 233 1.72 -6.77 -17.95
N THR A 234 1.83 -6.15 -16.80
CA THR A 234 3.12 -5.81 -16.17
C THR A 234 3.93 -7.04 -15.75
N PHE A 235 3.32 -8.23 -15.73
CA PHE A 235 3.99 -9.52 -15.48
C PHE A 235 4.55 -10.17 -16.75
N VAL A 236 4.28 -9.60 -17.93
CA VAL A 236 4.87 -10.07 -19.18
C VAL A 236 6.32 -9.57 -19.26
N GLY A 237 7.24 -10.51 -19.36
CA GLY A 237 8.68 -10.25 -19.38
C GLY A 237 9.45 -11.23 -20.25
N PRO A 238 10.78 -11.29 -20.12
CA PRO A 238 11.63 -12.19 -20.91
C PRO A 238 11.27 -13.67 -20.73
N ASP A 239 10.87 -14.07 -19.52
CA ASP A 239 10.41 -15.42 -19.24
C ASP A 239 8.88 -15.52 -19.38
N LYS A 240 8.44 -16.31 -20.35
CA LYS A 240 7.01 -16.58 -20.59
C LYS A 240 6.36 -17.33 -19.43
N MET A 241 7.11 -18.16 -18.70
CA MET A 241 6.58 -18.89 -17.55
C MET A 241 6.23 -17.97 -16.39
N ASN A 242 6.87 -16.82 -16.28
CA ASN A 242 6.56 -15.80 -15.28
C ASN A 242 5.08 -15.37 -15.33
N PHE A 243 4.62 -14.97 -16.51
CA PHE A 243 3.23 -14.56 -16.71
C PHE A 243 2.24 -15.71 -16.45
N ILE A 244 2.57 -16.92 -16.93
CA ILE A 244 1.73 -18.12 -16.72
C ILE A 244 1.63 -18.43 -15.23
N ASN A 245 2.74 -18.43 -14.50
CA ASN A 245 2.77 -18.69 -13.07
C ASN A 245 2.02 -17.61 -12.27
N PHE A 246 2.09 -16.34 -12.71
CA PHE A 246 1.27 -15.29 -12.12
C PHE A 246 -0.22 -15.59 -12.27
N ILE A 247 -0.68 -15.92 -13.48
CA ILE A 247 -2.09 -16.24 -13.77
C ILE A 247 -2.55 -17.45 -12.95
N ILE A 248 -1.75 -18.50 -12.87
CA ILE A 248 -2.07 -19.68 -12.06
C ILE A 248 -2.20 -19.31 -10.59
N GLY A 249 -1.24 -18.58 -10.01
CA GLY A 249 -1.26 -18.16 -8.61
C GLY A 249 -2.45 -17.24 -8.30
N MET A 250 -2.76 -16.32 -9.21
CA MET A 250 -3.92 -15.43 -9.10
C MET A 250 -5.24 -16.22 -9.09
N ILE A 251 -5.45 -17.10 -10.07
CA ILE A 251 -6.66 -17.93 -10.18
C ILE A 251 -6.77 -18.87 -8.98
N LEU A 252 -5.68 -19.52 -8.58
CA LEU A 252 -5.64 -20.39 -7.41
C LEU A 252 -6.05 -19.64 -6.14
N GLY A 253 -5.48 -18.45 -5.91
CA GLY A 253 -5.85 -17.59 -4.80
C GLY A 253 -7.32 -17.21 -4.81
N MET A 254 -7.85 -16.76 -5.98
CA MET A 254 -9.25 -16.39 -6.15
C MET A 254 -10.21 -17.57 -5.89
N VAL A 255 -9.90 -18.74 -6.43
CA VAL A 255 -10.73 -19.96 -6.23
C VAL A 255 -10.75 -20.36 -4.76
N VAL A 256 -9.58 -20.41 -4.11
CA VAL A 256 -9.48 -20.72 -2.68
C VAL A 256 -10.22 -19.66 -1.84
N THR A 257 -10.06 -18.38 -2.13
CA THR A 257 -10.80 -17.29 -1.50
C THR A 257 -12.31 -17.47 -1.64
N PHE A 258 -12.79 -17.70 -2.85
CA PHE A 258 -14.19 -17.85 -3.14
C PHE A 258 -14.78 -19.05 -2.39
N VAL A 259 -14.15 -20.21 -2.50
CA VAL A 259 -14.63 -21.47 -1.87
C VAL A 259 -14.60 -21.36 -0.35
N SER A 260 -13.49 -20.89 0.24
CA SER A 260 -13.37 -20.72 1.70
C SER A 260 -14.40 -19.72 2.23
N THR A 261 -14.57 -18.58 1.56
CA THR A 261 -15.60 -17.59 1.91
C THR A 261 -17.00 -18.22 1.87
N PHE A 262 -17.31 -18.93 0.80
CA PHE A 262 -18.64 -19.56 0.64
C PHE A 262 -18.93 -20.63 1.71
N ILE A 263 -17.94 -21.46 2.05
CA ILE A 263 -18.05 -22.46 3.12
C ILE A 263 -18.25 -21.79 4.48
N LEU A 264 -17.46 -20.76 4.78
CA LEU A 264 -17.52 -20.04 6.04
C LEU A 264 -18.87 -19.31 6.21
N LEU A 265 -19.39 -18.67 5.15
CA LEU A 265 -20.71 -18.03 5.17
C LEU A 265 -21.83 -19.03 5.46
N LYS A 266 -21.80 -20.21 4.85
CA LYS A 266 -22.78 -21.26 5.13
C LYS A 266 -22.79 -21.71 6.59
N ARG A 267 -21.63 -21.74 7.25
CA ARG A 267 -21.53 -22.10 8.68
C ARG A 267 -22.10 -21.02 9.57
N THR A 268 -21.83 -19.75 9.29
CA THR A 268 -22.29 -18.60 10.08
C THR A 268 -23.81 -18.39 9.95
N THR A 269 -24.43 -18.77 8.83
CA THR A 269 -25.88 -18.66 8.63
C THR A 269 -26.67 -19.81 9.31
N LYS A 270 -25.98 -20.87 9.71
CA LYS A 270 -26.60 -22.03 10.40
C LYS A 270 -26.46 -21.97 11.93
N ALA A 271 -25.61 -21.10 12.47
CA ALA A 271 -25.46 -20.83 13.89
C ALA A 271 -26.26 -19.59 14.30
#